data_ebf501eb5b16e5680c086d2a9d90791c
#
_entry.id   ebf501eb5b16e5680c086d2a9d90791c
#
_cell.length_a   1.000
_cell.length_b   1.000
_cell.length_c   1.000
_cell.angle_alpha   90.00
_cell.angle_beta   90.00
_cell.angle_gamma   90.00
#
_symmetry.space_group_name_H-M   'P 1'
#
loop_
_entity.id
_entity.type
_entity.pdbx_description
1 polymer ?
#
loop_
_entity_poly.entity_id
_entity_poly.type
_entity_poly.pdbx_seq_one_letter_code
_entity_poly.pdbx_strand_id
1 'polypeptide(L)' 'MSKVKQYYTDLTEKLVDDIILDYKSNNITKDTAISKIMKLDNLELVGIDENNIDEVVDDTFYDKVSA' A
#
# COMPACT_ATOMS: atom_id res chain seq x y z
N MET A 1 20.48 -4.27 -11.29
CA MET A 1 19.99 -5.57 -10.98
C MET A 1 19.01 -5.55 -9.85
N SER A 2 19.24 -6.42 -8.84
CA SER A 2 18.30 -6.52 -7.75
C SER A 2 18.15 -5.23 -6.98
N LYS A 3 19.13 -4.41 -6.92
CA LYS A 3 19.03 -3.16 -6.17
C LYS A 3 18.02 -2.21 -6.77
N VAL A 4 17.92 -2.18 -8.08
CA VAL A 4 16.94 -1.30 -8.73
C VAL A 4 15.53 -1.77 -8.41
N LYS A 5 15.31 -3.07 -8.50
CA LYS A 5 14.01 -3.62 -8.23
C LYS A 5 13.61 -3.39 -6.76
N GLN A 6 14.57 -3.59 -5.87
CA GLN A 6 14.30 -3.38 -4.45
C GLN A 6 14.00 -1.92 -4.15
N TYR A 7 14.68 -1.01 -4.84
CA TYR A 7 14.41 0.40 -4.65
C TYR A 7 12.95 0.73 -4.96
N TYR A 8 12.44 0.24 -6.09
CA TYR A 8 11.06 0.52 -6.46
C TYR A 8 10.09 -0.19 -5.53
N THR A 9 10.44 -1.37 -5.08
CA THR A 9 9.60 -2.07 -4.12
C THR A 9 9.47 -1.27 -2.83
N ASP A 10 10.58 -0.80 -2.30
CA ASP A 10 10.58 -0.01 -1.08
C ASP A 10 9.78 1.28 -1.25
N LEU A 11 9.99 1.94 -2.38
CA LEU A 11 9.28 3.19 -2.65
C LEU A 11 7.78 2.95 -2.72
N THR A 12 7.37 1.91 -3.43
CA THR A 12 5.96 1.60 -3.58
C THR A 12 5.33 1.26 -2.24
N GLU A 13 6.04 0.48 -1.42
CA GLU A 13 5.55 0.14 -0.09
C GLU A 13 5.35 1.39 0.77
N LYS A 14 6.28 2.32 0.67
CA LYS A 14 6.17 3.54 1.44
C LYS A 14 4.95 4.36 1.00
N LEU A 15 4.73 4.44 -0.31
CA LEU A 15 3.58 5.18 -0.81
C LEU A 15 2.28 4.53 -0.37
N VAL A 16 2.23 3.20 -0.42
CA VAL A 16 1.05 2.48 0.05
C VAL A 16 0.81 2.74 1.53
N ASP A 17 1.88 2.66 2.33
CA ASP A 17 1.77 2.92 3.76
C ASP A 17 1.23 4.31 4.04
N ASP A 18 1.73 5.31 3.32
CA ASP A 18 1.27 6.69 3.51
C ASP A 18 -0.22 6.81 3.24
N ILE A 19 -0.69 6.18 2.17
CA ILE A 19 -2.10 6.24 1.84
C ILE A 19 -2.93 5.52 2.90
N ILE A 20 -2.46 4.38 3.37
CA ILE A 20 -3.18 3.63 4.40
C ILE A 20 -3.21 4.42 5.70
N LEU A 21 -2.14 5.11 6.03
CA LEU A 21 -2.14 5.96 7.23
C LEU A 21 -3.17 7.06 7.12
N ASP A 22 -3.31 7.66 5.93
CA ASP A 22 -4.35 8.67 5.73
C ASP A 22 -5.74 8.08 5.97
N TYR A 23 -5.94 6.87 5.48
CA TYR A 23 -7.22 6.21 5.70
C TYR A 23 -7.45 5.92 7.19
N LYS A 24 -6.44 5.42 7.87
CA LYS A 24 -6.56 5.12 9.30
C LYS A 24 -6.75 6.37 10.13
N SER A 25 -6.25 7.49 9.65
CA SER A 25 -6.39 8.76 10.34
C SER A 25 -7.69 9.48 9.99
N ASN A 26 -8.54 8.85 9.18
CA ASN A 26 -9.80 9.44 8.74
C ASN A 26 -9.65 10.65 7.84
N ASN A 27 -8.49 10.80 7.22
CA ASN A 27 -8.28 11.88 6.27
C ASN A 27 -8.92 11.56 4.92
N ILE A 28 -9.01 10.28 4.59
CA ILE A 28 -9.63 9.82 3.35
C ILE A 28 -10.47 8.60 3.65
N THR A 29 -11.40 8.30 2.75
CA THR A 29 -12.22 7.10 2.89
C THR A 29 -11.48 5.88 2.34
N LYS A 30 -12.03 4.70 2.64
CA LYS A 30 -11.44 3.47 2.14
C LYS A 30 -11.45 3.44 0.61
N ASP A 31 -12.55 3.89 0.01
CA ASP A 31 -12.64 3.94 -1.45
C ASP A 31 -11.57 4.83 -2.03
N THR A 32 -11.35 5.99 -1.42
CA THR A 32 -10.32 6.90 -1.88
C THR A 32 -8.93 6.29 -1.72
N ALA A 33 -8.70 5.62 -0.61
CA ALA A 33 -7.42 4.96 -0.37
C ALA A 33 -7.15 3.90 -1.44
N ILE A 34 -8.13 3.07 -1.70
CA ILE A 34 -8.00 2.03 -2.72
C ILE A 34 -7.73 2.66 -4.08
N SER A 35 -8.46 3.71 -4.41
CA SER A 35 -8.29 4.39 -5.67
C SER A 35 -6.87 4.93 -5.83
N LYS A 36 -6.36 5.54 -4.78
CA LYS A 36 -5.03 6.11 -4.82
C LYS A 36 -3.97 5.03 -4.96
N ILE A 37 -4.13 3.94 -4.24
CA ILE A 37 -3.16 2.85 -4.30
C ILE A 37 -3.16 2.23 -5.70
N MET A 38 -4.35 2.02 -6.26
CA MET A 38 -4.44 1.39 -7.57
C MET A 38 -3.87 2.25 -8.69
N LYS A 39 -3.67 3.54 -8.43
CA LYS A 39 -3.04 4.42 -9.41
C LYS A 39 -1.53 4.37 -9.36
N LEU A 40 -0.97 3.74 -8.36
CA LEU A 40 0.47 3.63 -8.24
C LEU A 40 1.01 2.63 -9.25
N ASP A 41 2.24 2.86 -9.66
CA ASP A 41 2.95 1.92 -10.52
C ASP A 41 3.62 0.87 -9.66
N ASN A 42 3.98 -0.25 -10.28
CA ASN A 42 4.81 -1.27 -9.63
C ASN A 42 4.11 -1.98 -8.47
N LEU A 43 2.78 -1.98 -8.46
CA LEU A 43 2.05 -2.69 -7.41
C LEU A 43 2.37 -4.18 -7.41
N GLU A 44 2.71 -4.73 -8.55
CA GLU A 44 3.04 -6.14 -8.63
C GLU A 44 4.30 -6.47 -7.83
N LEU A 45 5.16 -5.50 -7.61
CA LEU A 45 6.37 -5.72 -6.81
C LEU A 45 6.05 -5.93 -5.34
N VAL A 46 4.92 -5.41 -4.90
CA VAL A 46 4.50 -5.59 -3.51
C VAL A 46 3.33 -6.54 -3.37
N GLY A 47 2.93 -7.18 -4.48
CA GLY A 47 1.89 -8.19 -4.43
C GLY A 47 0.49 -7.67 -4.24
N ILE A 48 0.22 -6.46 -4.68
CA ILE A 48 -1.09 -5.84 -4.53
C ILE A 48 -1.81 -5.82 -5.87
N ASP A 49 -3.08 -6.23 -5.87
CA ASP A 49 -3.91 -6.14 -7.06
C ASP A 49 -5.36 -5.87 -6.63
N GLU A 50 -6.24 -5.75 -7.61
CA GLU A 50 -7.63 -5.40 -7.31
C GLU A 50 -8.35 -6.47 -6.50
N ASN A 51 -7.82 -7.68 -6.49
CA ASN A 51 -8.46 -8.78 -5.76
C ASN A 51 -8.11 -8.75 -4.28
N ASN A 52 -6.93 -8.26 -3.92
CA ASN A 52 -6.50 -8.29 -2.52
C ASN A 52 -6.34 -6.91 -1.91
N ILE A 53 -6.60 -5.86 -2.67
CA ILE A 53 -6.38 -4.51 -2.15
C ILE A 53 -7.24 -4.22 -0.90
N ASP A 54 -8.45 -4.75 -0.85
CA ASP A 54 -9.30 -4.57 0.32
C ASP A 54 -8.64 -5.11 1.57
N GLU A 55 -8.12 -6.32 1.48
CA GLU A 55 -7.46 -6.95 2.62
C GLU A 55 -6.17 -6.24 2.97
N VAL A 56 -5.44 -5.80 1.95
CA VAL A 56 -4.18 -5.11 2.20
C VAL A 56 -4.42 -3.85 3.01
N VAL A 57 -5.44 -3.09 2.64
CA VAL A 57 -5.74 -1.85 3.35
C VAL A 57 -6.13 -2.13 4.80
N ASP A 58 -6.88 -3.19 5.03
CA ASP A 58 -7.32 -3.51 6.38
C ASP A 58 -6.21 -4.18 7.20
N ASP A 59 -5.45 -5.07 6.59
CA ASP A 59 -4.50 -5.91 7.33
C ASP A 59 -3.16 -5.26 7.57
N THR A 60 -2.75 -4.35 6.71
CA THR A 60 -1.45 -3.70 6.86
C THR A 60 -1.30 -3.05 8.23
N PHE A 61 -2.40 -2.61 8.78
CA PHE A 61 -2.40 -2.01 10.10
C PHE A 61 -1.86 -2.97 11.15
N TYR A 62 -2.22 -4.23 11.05
CA TYR A 62 -1.78 -5.23 12.03
C TYR A 62 -0.30 -5.48 11.96
N ASP A 63 0.24 -5.50 10.77
CA ASP A 63 1.67 -5.70 10.61
C ASP A 63 2.45 -4.64 11.35
N LYS A 64 2.00 -3.42 11.28
CA LYS A 64 2.65 -2.32 11.97
C LYS A 64 2.58 -2.50 13.48
N VAL A 65 1.45 -2.94 13.94
CA VAL A 65 1.23 -3.07 15.37
C VAL A 65 2.09 -4.18 15.95
N SER A 66 2.22 -5.27 15.23
CA SER A 66 2.97 -6.40 15.76
C SER A 66 4.46 -6.18 15.69
N ALA A 67 4.91 -5.26 14.92
CA ALA A 67 6.33 -4.96 14.89
C ALA A 67 6.70 -4.13 16.08
#